data_afbe821680554a3dd46c8b4fc3d8cd5e
#
_entry.id   afbe821680554a3dd46c8b4fc3d8cd5e
#
_cell.length_a   1.000
_cell.length_b   1.000
_cell.length_c   1.000
_cell.angle_alpha   90.00
_cell.angle_beta   90.00
_cell.angle_gamma   90.00
#
_symmetry.space_group_name_H-M   'P 1'
#
loop_
_entity.id
_entity.type
_entity.pdbx_description
1 polymer ?
#
loop_
_entity_poly.entity_id
_entity_poly.type
_entity_poly.pdbx_seq_one_letter_code
_entity_poly.pdbx_strand_id
1 'polypeptide(L)'
;MPVYAIGVGAQAETTRKLNLSQESIDIWKLIAERSGAIGVRGQYSAECLNDIGIKNVSVIGCPSLFRARDQYRSVLAKPMRDVRKIAFSLRREVNTVYSANPGEYLAIQRETMLRLADESEMTVTIHGEPEEKAFFFKDRDRMAAATKALTASGWLTPETREAILRIYRNQLYMYTRADDYDAFIQGMDFAFGYRVHGILPALANGVPGAIVNYDTRSAELAKTHAIPLVEEKDLKGRSWRDIYSSINFAPYNAAFRAGYDRMKGFLTMNGIPTTM
;
A
#
# COMPACT_ATOMS: atom_id res chain seq x y z
N MET A 1 -8.05 18.22 25.92
CA MET A 1 -7.95 18.38 24.45
C MET A 1 -8.40 17.06 23.83
N PRO A 2 -9.32 17.05 22.86
CA PRO A 2 -9.71 15.82 22.17
C PRO A 2 -8.54 15.26 21.34
N VAL A 3 -8.49 13.95 21.23
CA VAL A 3 -7.51 13.21 20.41
C VAL A 3 -8.25 12.41 19.36
N TYR A 4 -7.75 12.40 18.15
CA TYR A 4 -8.33 11.64 17.03
C TYR A 4 -7.33 10.64 16.50
N ALA A 5 -7.68 9.36 16.55
CA ALA A 5 -6.89 8.28 15.96
C ALA A 5 -7.65 7.69 14.77
N ILE A 6 -7.13 7.89 13.54
CA ILE A 6 -7.81 7.58 12.28
C ILE A 6 -6.92 6.69 11.41
N GLY A 7 -7.44 5.55 10.98
CA GLY A 7 -6.72 4.63 10.10
C GLY A 7 -5.56 3.90 10.79
N VAL A 8 -5.69 3.67 12.09
CA VAL A 8 -4.73 2.91 12.89
C VAL A 8 -4.65 1.47 12.38
N GLY A 9 -3.44 0.93 12.27
CA GLY A 9 -3.26 -0.42 11.76
C GLY A 9 -2.12 -1.15 12.46
N ALA A 10 -2.39 -2.34 12.94
CA ALA A 10 -1.38 -3.28 13.37
C ALA A 10 -0.64 -3.88 12.16
N GLN A 11 0.63 -4.19 12.32
CA GLN A 11 1.43 -4.82 11.27
C GLN A 11 2.26 -5.96 11.85
N ALA A 12 2.10 -7.14 11.28
CA ALA A 12 2.85 -8.34 11.60
C ALA A 12 2.91 -9.25 10.37
N GLU A 13 3.71 -10.29 10.42
CA GLU A 13 3.74 -11.33 9.40
C GLU A 13 2.40 -12.10 9.34
N THR A 14 1.87 -12.43 10.51
CA THR A 14 0.64 -13.20 10.68
C THR A 14 -0.29 -12.51 11.69
N THR A 15 -1.57 -12.92 11.73
CA THR A 15 -2.57 -12.41 12.68
C THR A 15 -2.39 -12.97 14.09
N ARG A 16 -1.18 -12.96 14.61
CA ARG A 16 -0.87 -13.34 15.98
C ARG A 16 -1.08 -12.18 16.95
N LYS A 17 -1.23 -12.49 18.23
CA LYS A 17 -1.30 -11.49 19.29
C LYS A 17 -0.03 -10.63 19.28
N LEU A 18 -0.20 -9.31 19.24
CA LEU A 18 0.93 -8.37 19.37
C LEU A 18 1.35 -8.24 20.84
N ASN A 19 2.64 -8.36 21.08
CA ASN A 19 3.22 -8.06 22.39
C ASN A 19 3.60 -6.58 22.41
N LEU A 20 2.75 -5.76 23.03
CA LEU A 20 3.02 -4.34 23.26
C LEU A 20 3.69 -4.15 24.61
N SER A 21 4.60 -3.17 24.69
CA SER A 21 5.15 -2.76 25.99
C SER A 21 4.09 -2.10 26.86
N GLN A 22 4.29 -2.05 28.17
CA GLN A 22 3.32 -1.45 29.09
C GLN A 22 3.12 0.04 28.77
N GLU A 23 4.18 0.75 28.40
CA GLU A 23 4.13 2.17 28.01
C GLU A 23 3.27 2.37 26.75
N SER A 24 3.40 1.47 25.76
CA SER A 24 2.55 1.51 24.57
C SER A 24 1.09 1.26 24.91
N ILE A 25 0.79 0.32 25.80
CA ILE A 25 -0.57 0.04 26.28
C ILE A 25 -1.15 1.26 27.00
N ASP A 26 -0.38 1.90 27.86
CA ASP A 26 -0.81 3.08 28.64
C ASP A 26 -1.08 4.26 27.70
N ILE A 27 -0.25 4.48 26.68
CA ILE A 27 -0.47 5.52 25.65
C ILE A 27 -1.77 5.21 24.88
N TRP A 28 -2.01 3.98 24.46
CA TRP A 28 -3.23 3.64 23.74
C TRP A 28 -4.49 3.80 24.61
N LYS A 29 -4.44 3.46 25.89
CA LYS A 29 -5.53 3.70 26.86
C LYS A 29 -5.80 5.20 27.01
N LEU A 30 -4.77 6.02 27.15
CA LEU A 30 -4.90 7.47 27.24
C LEU A 30 -5.52 8.08 25.96
N ILE A 31 -5.14 7.57 24.77
CA ILE A 31 -5.77 7.95 23.50
C ILE A 31 -7.25 7.57 23.50
N ALA A 32 -7.58 6.35 23.93
CA ALA A 32 -8.96 5.86 23.98
C ALA A 32 -9.86 6.67 24.90
N GLU A 33 -9.35 7.08 26.07
CA GLU A 33 -10.07 7.94 27.03
C GLU A 33 -10.39 9.34 26.47
N ARG A 34 -9.57 9.83 25.56
CA ARG A 34 -9.67 11.18 24.96
C ARG A 34 -10.30 11.19 23.59
N SER A 35 -10.64 10.03 23.04
CA SER A 35 -11.26 9.84 21.72
C SER A 35 -12.70 9.39 21.89
N GLY A 36 -13.61 9.88 21.05
CA GLY A 36 -14.96 9.31 20.95
C GLY A 36 -14.91 7.84 20.52
N ALA A 37 -14.14 7.58 19.46
CA ALA A 37 -13.76 6.22 19.01
C ALA A 37 -12.42 6.26 18.28
N ILE A 38 -11.69 5.13 18.32
CA ILE A 38 -10.47 4.92 17.55
C ILE A 38 -10.85 4.25 16.22
N GLY A 39 -10.52 4.89 15.10
CA GLY A 39 -10.73 4.36 13.76
C GLY A 39 -9.59 3.46 13.32
N VAL A 40 -9.86 2.19 13.05
CA VAL A 40 -8.85 1.20 12.65
C VAL A 40 -9.03 0.71 11.22
N ARG A 41 -7.95 0.19 10.64
CA ARG A 41 -7.92 -0.27 9.25
C ARG A 41 -8.70 -1.54 9.00
N GLY A 42 -8.79 -2.43 9.99
CA GLY A 42 -9.47 -3.69 9.83
C GLY A 42 -9.66 -4.42 11.16
N GLN A 43 -10.21 -5.62 11.06
CA GLN A 43 -10.62 -6.43 12.20
C GLN A 43 -9.44 -6.85 13.08
N TYR A 44 -8.31 -7.22 12.49
CA TYR A 44 -7.12 -7.59 13.26
C TYR A 44 -6.61 -6.43 14.14
N SER A 45 -6.57 -5.21 13.59
CA SER A 45 -6.21 -4.02 14.36
C SER A 45 -7.21 -3.73 15.49
N ALA A 46 -8.51 -3.98 15.26
CA ALA A 46 -9.52 -3.84 16.31
C ALA A 46 -9.31 -4.87 17.44
N GLU A 47 -9.02 -6.12 17.10
CA GLU A 47 -8.73 -7.19 18.04
C GLU A 47 -7.49 -6.86 18.89
N CYS A 48 -6.42 -6.36 18.29
CA CYS A 48 -5.22 -5.95 19.03
C CYS A 48 -5.52 -4.87 20.09
N LEU A 49 -6.38 -3.90 19.81
CA LEU A 49 -6.81 -2.90 20.79
C LEU A 49 -7.77 -3.48 21.83
N ASN A 50 -8.68 -4.35 21.42
CA ASN A 50 -9.60 -5.03 22.33
C ASN A 50 -8.87 -5.91 23.35
N ASP A 51 -7.77 -6.56 22.96
CA ASP A 51 -6.94 -7.43 23.82
C ASP A 51 -6.28 -6.67 24.97
N ILE A 52 -6.00 -5.37 24.78
CA ILE A 52 -5.47 -4.49 25.84
C ILE A 52 -6.56 -3.70 26.58
N GLY A 53 -7.84 -4.07 26.37
CA GLY A 53 -9.00 -3.54 27.10
C GLY A 53 -9.66 -2.31 26.48
N ILE A 54 -9.26 -1.86 25.29
CA ILE A 54 -9.86 -0.72 24.59
C ILE A 54 -11.06 -1.19 23.78
N LYS A 55 -12.26 -0.65 24.05
CA LYS A 55 -13.52 -1.08 23.44
C LYS A 55 -14.16 -0.08 22.48
N ASN A 56 -13.80 1.21 22.56
CA ASN A 56 -14.30 2.26 21.67
C ASN A 56 -13.54 2.27 20.34
N VAL A 57 -13.64 1.16 19.59
CA VAL A 57 -12.93 0.93 18.32
C VAL A 57 -13.93 0.79 17.18
N SER A 58 -13.67 1.44 16.05
CA SER A 58 -14.48 1.35 14.82
C SER A 58 -13.62 0.92 13.64
N VAL A 59 -14.03 -0.12 12.91
CA VAL A 59 -13.37 -0.54 11.68
C VAL A 59 -13.82 0.35 10.53
N ILE A 60 -12.95 1.28 10.13
CA ILE A 60 -13.24 2.30 9.10
C ILE A 60 -12.39 2.15 7.83
N GLY A 61 -11.33 1.34 7.88
CA GLY A 61 -10.37 1.23 6.80
C GLY A 61 -9.34 2.36 6.77
N CYS A 62 -8.84 2.69 5.59
CA CYS A 62 -7.88 3.77 5.41
C CYS A 62 -8.52 5.01 4.77
N PRO A 63 -8.35 6.22 5.35
CA PRO A 63 -8.91 7.45 4.79
C PRO A 63 -8.39 7.78 3.39
N SER A 64 -7.19 7.30 3.02
CA SER A 64 -6.62 7.51 1.69
C SER A 64 -7.47 6.96 0.55
N LEU A 65 -8.34 5.97 0.83
CA LEU A 65 -9.24 5.40 -0.17
C LEU A 65 -10.37 6.35 -0.56
N PHE A 66 -10.73 7.28 0.34
CA PHE A 66 -11.87 8.19 0.16
C PHE A 66 -11.45 9.64 -0.14
N ARG A 67 -10.18 9.85 -0.48
CA ARG A 67 -9.60 11.19 -0.67
C ARG A 67 -10.22 11.97 -1.83
N ALA A 68 -10.76 11.32 -2.84
CA ALA A 68 -11.46 11.97 -3.94
C ALA A 68 -12.86 12.51 -3.54
N ARG A 69 -13.35 12.16 -2.33
CA ARG A 69 -14.64 12.59 -1.76
C ARG A 69 -15.86 12.30 -2.63
N ASP A 70 -15.73 11.35 -3.55
CA ASP A 70 -16.78 10.91 -4.44
C ASP A 70 -17.34 9.57 -3.93
N GLN A 71 -18.52 9.61 -3.34
CA GLN A 71 -19.18 8.44 -2.78
C GLN A 71 -19.67 7.43 -3.83
N TYR A 72 -19.73 7.83 -5.09
CA TYR A 72 -20.16 7.00 -6.23
C TYR A 72 -18.97 6.48 -7.06
N ARG A 73 -17.76 6.69 -6.57
CA ARG A 73 -16.57 6.21 -7.24
C ARG A 73 -16.64 4.71 -7.51
N SER A 74 -16.35 4.34 -8.72
CA SER A 74 -16.20 2.94 -9.15
C SER A 74 -14.92 2.77 -9.95
N VAL A 75 -14.41 1.56 -9.95
CA VAL A 75 -13.24 1.15 -10.75
C VAL A 75 -13.74 0.27 -11.89
N LEU A 76 -13.43 0.68 -13.11
CA LEU A 76 -13.73 -0.07 -14.31
C LEU A 76 -12.44 -0.60 -14.94
N ALA A 77 -12.35 -1.92 -15.06
CA ALA A 77 -11.23 -2.55 -15.75
C ALA A 77 -11.25 -2.17 -17.24
N LYS A 78 -10.12 -1.70 -17.77
CA LYS A 78 -9.94 -1.50 -19.20
C LYS A 78 -9.81 -2.85 -19.91
N PRO A 79 -10.22 -2.96 -21.19
CA PRO A 79 -9.84 -4.12 -22.00
C PRO A 79 -8.32 -4.30 -22.00
N MET A 80 -7.84 -5.54 -21.93
CA MET A 80 -6.40 -5.84 -21.83
C MET A 80 -5.55 -5.14 -22.91
N ARG A 81 -6.05 -5.06 -24.13
CA ARG A 81 -5.38 -4.39 -25.26
C ARG A 81 -5.09 -2.90 -25.03
N ASP A 82 -5.84 -2.26 -24.12
CA ASP A 82 -5.77 -0.85 -23.83
C ASP A 82 -4.94 -0.54 -22.57
N VAL A 83 -4.47 -1.59 -21.86
CA VAL A 83 -3.62 -1.45 -20.67
C VAL A 83 -2.15 -1.44 -21.11
N ARG A 84 -1.48 -0.31 -20.91
CA ARG A 84 -0.06 -0.11 -21.25
C ARG A 84 0.75 0.47 -20.10
N LYS A 85 0.20 1.49 -19.41
CA LYS A 85 0.87 2.24 -18.36
C LYS A 85 0.60 1.63 -16.99
N ILE A 86 1.63 1.11 -16.35
CA ILE A 86 1.52 0.44 -15.07
C ILE A 86 2.33 1.17 -14.01
N ALA A 87 1.69 1.57 -12.91
CA ALA A 87 2.36 2.05 -11.71
C ALA A 87 2.70 0.86 -10.81
N PHE A 88 3.99 0.55 -10.67
CA PHE A 88 4.46 -0.50 -9.76
C PHE A 88 4.91 0.10 -8.44
N SER A 89 4.20 -0.24 -7.35
CA SER A 89 4.50 0.29 -6.01
C SER A 89 5.54 -0.56 -5.30
N LEU A 90 6.79 -0.10 -5.34
CA LEU A 90 7.95 -0.79 -4.77
C LEU A 90 7.98 -0.70 -3.25
N ARG A 91 8.43 -1.79 -2.59
CA ARG A 91 8.75 -1.81 -1.15
C ARG A 91 9.91 -2.75 -0.84
N ARG A 92 11.12 -2.23 -0.78
CA ARG A 92 12.31 -3.02 -0.41
C ARG A 92 12.54 -3.13 1.10
N GLU A 93 12.01 -2.19 1.88
CA GLU A 93 12.14 -2.21 3.34
C GLU A 93 11.33 -3.35 3.93
N VAL A 94 11.98 -4.46 4.20
CA VAL A 94 11.40 -5.67 4.77
C VAL A 94 12.36 -6.27 5.80
N ASN A 95 11.80 -6.90 6.81
CA ASN A 95 12.52 -7.69 7.82
C ASN A 95 11.66 -8.88 8.25
N THR A 96 12.21 -9.72 9.13
CA THR A 96 11.53 -10.92 9.64
C THR A 96 10.27 -10.66 10.47
N VAL A 97 9.99 -9.42 10.84
CA VAL A 97 8.72 -9.05 11.50
C VAL A 97 7.56 -9.02 10.51
N TYR A 98 7.85 -8.75 9.23
CA TYR A 98 6.84 -8.54 8.19
C TYR A 98 6.80 -9.63 7.11
N SER A 99 7.87 -10.42 7.01
CA SER A 99 7.97 -11.52 6.05
C SER A 99 8.75 -12.67 6.65
N ALA A 100 8.26 -13.91 6.49
CA ALA A 100 8.95 -15.12 6.94
C ALA A 100 10.29 -15.31 6.22
N ASN A 101 10.38 -14.90 4.97
CA ASN A 101 11.57 -15.01 4.13
C ASN A 101 11.85 -13.69 3.38
N PRO A 102 12.54 -12.72 4.00
CA PRO A 102 12.87 -11.45 3.36
C PRO A 102 13.66 -11.58 2.06
N GLY A 103 14.52 -12.58 1.95
CA GLY A 103 15.31 -12.83 0.74
C GLY A 103 14.43 -13.26 -0.44
N GLU A 104 13.50 -14.18 -0.23
CA GLU A 104 12.54 -14.62 -1.23
C GLU A 104 11.58 -13.49 -1.63
N TYR A 105 11.08 -12.75 -0.64
CA TYR A 105 10.27 -11.55 -0.85
C TYR A 105 10.96 -10.56 -1.82
N LEU A 106 12.21 -10.21 -1.56
CA LEU A 106 12.99 -9.30 -2.43
C LEU A 106 13.22 -9.89 -3.82
N ALA A 107 13.47 -11.20 -3.92
CA ALA A 107 13.67 -11.88 -5.21
C ALA A 107 12.40 -11.85 -6.06
N ILE A 108 11.24 -12.18 -5.51
CA ILE A 108 9.95 -12.17 -6.21
C ILE A 108 9.60 -10.74 -6.66
N GLN A 109 9.79 -9.76 -5.78
CA GLN A 109 9.51 -8.36 -6.09
C GLN A 109 10.42 -7.85 -7.23
N ARG A 110 11.71 -8.17 -7.19
CA ARG A 110 12.69 -7.82 -8.23
C ARG A 110 12.33 -8.45 -9.57
N GLU A 111 12.04 -9.74 -9.59
CA GLU A 111 11.64 -10.45 -10.80
C GLU A 111 10.35 -9.85 -11.40
N THR A 112 9.36 -9.57 -10.57
CA THR A 112 8.10 -8.95 -10.99
C THR A 112 8.35 -7.57 -11.59
N MET A 113 9.17 -6.74 -10.96
CA MET A 113 9.54 -5.40 -11.47
C MET A 113 10.25 -5.49 -12.83
N LEU A 114 11.21 -6.39 -12.99
CA LEU A 114 11.93 -6.57 -14.24
C LEU A 114 11.02 -7.00 -15.38
N ARG A 115 10.12 -7.96 -15.11
CA ARG A 115 9.15 -8.45 -16.10
C ARG A 115 8.15 -7.36 -16.50
N LEU A 116 7.64 -6.59 -15.54
CA LEU A 116 6.78 -5.44 -15.82
C LEU A 116 7.48 -4.41 -16.72
N ALA A 117 8.75 -4.10 -16.45
CA ALA A 117 9.53 -3.16 -17.23
C ALA A 117 9.79 -3.61 -18.67
N ASP A 118 9.87 -4.92 -18.88
CA ASP A 118 10.06 -5.51 -20.22
C ASP A 118 8.76 -5.58 -21.02
N GLU A 119 7.62 -5.78 -20.34
CA GLU A 119 6.33 -6.06 -20.97
C GLU A 119 5.39 -4.85 -21.05
N SER A 120 5.71 -3.71 -20.41
CA SER A 120 4.81 -2.55 -20.28
C SER A 120 5.53 -1.20 -20.15
N GLU A 121 4.77 -0.12 -20.27
CA GLU A 121 5.22 1.23 -19.89
C GLU A 121 5.15 1.37 -18.36
N MET A 122 6.08 0.71 -17.66
CA MET A 122 6.10 0.72 -16.21
C MET A 122 6.74 1.99 -15.64
N THR A 123 6.13 2.52 -14.57
CA THR A 123 6.74 3.50 -13.67
C THR A 123 6.78 2.93 -12.26
N VAL A 124 7.97 2.92 -11.65
CA VAL A 124 8.15 2.48 -10.27
C VAL A 124 7.86 3.63 -9.32
N THR A 125 6.84 3.49 -8.48
CA THR A 125 6.55 4.48 -7.45
C THR A 125 7.28 4.14 -6.15
N ILE A 126 8.01 5.14 -5.63
CA ILE A 126 8.81 5.05 -4.41
C ILE A 126 8.30 6.04 -3.36
N HIS A 127 8.44 5.70 -2.08
CA HIS A 127 7.87 6.50 -0.99
C HIS A 127 8.90 6.93 0.06
N GLY A 128 9.84 6.08 0.41
CA GLY A 128 10.73 6.31 1.54
C GLY A 128 12.16 5.86 1.33
N GLU A 129 12.38 4.98 0.39
CA GLU A 129 13.65 4.28 0.16
C GLU A 129 14.78 5.27 -0.16
N PRO A 130 15.81 5.38 0.69
CA PRO A 130 16.87 6.38 0.50
C PRO A 130 17.72 6.12 -0.75
N GLU A 131 17.92 4.86 -1.11
CA GLU A 131 18.71 4.49 -2.28
C GLU A 131 18.01 4.90 -3.56
N GLU A 132 16.71 4.63 -3.69
CA GLU A 132 15.89 5.02 -4.85
C GLU A 132 15.78 6.54 -4.98
N LYS A 133 15.71 7.26 -3.86
CA LYS A 133 15.71 8.72 -3.85
C LYS A 133 16.98 9.30 -4.47
N ALA A 134 18.16 8.70 -4.22
CA ALA A 134 19.40 9.14 -4.82
C ALA A 134 19.34 9.10 -6.36
N PHE A 135 18.72 8.05 -6.91
CA PHE A 135 18.52 7.94 -8.37
C PHE A 135 17.46 8.90 -8.89
N PHE A 136 16.34 9.06 -8.19
CA PHE A 136 15.27 9.98 -8.58
C PHE A 136 15.76 11.42 -8.66
N PHE A 137 16.52 11.88 -7.65
CA PHE A 137 17.10 13.23 -7.63
C PHE A 137 18.38 13.36 -8.45
N LYS A 138 18.87 12.28 -9.06
CA LYS A 138 20.12 12.25 -9.88
C LYS A 138 21.34 12.76 -9.12
N ASP A 139 21.38 12.52 -7.81
CA ASP A 139 22.48 12.90 -6.92
C ASP A 139 23.66 11.92 -7.13
N ARG A 140 24.68 12.34 -7.87
CA ARG A 140 25.79 11.49 -8.29
C ARG A 140 26.55 10.86 -7.13
N ASP A 141 26.80 11.62 -6.06
CA ASP A 141 27.55 11.14 -4.91
C ASP A 141 26.74 10.10 -4.12
N ARG A 142 25.47 10.39 -3.89
CA ARG A 142 24.55 9.45 -3.23
C ARG A 142 24.23 8.24 -4.10
N MET A 143 24.17 8.34 -5.40
CA MET A 143 23.95 7.21 -6.30
C MET A 143 25.07 6.16 -6.20
N ALA A 144 26.33 6.55 -6.03
CA ALA A 144 27.42 5.63 -5.83
C ALA A 144 27.27 4.84 -4.52
N ALA A 145 26.97 5.54 -3.41
CA ALA A 145 26.70 4.92 -2.11
C ALA A 145 25.45 4.04 -2.17
N ALA A 146 24.37 4.50 -2.79
CA ALA A 146 23.12 3.74 -2.99
C ALA A 146 23.37 2.44 -3.78
N THR A 147 24.15 2.52 -4.87
CA THR A 147 24.52 1.32 -5.65
C THR A 147 25.26 0.29 -4.80
N LYS A 148 26.19 0.73 -3.94
CA LYS A 148 26.91 -0.14 -3.01
C LYS A 148 25.95 -0.80 -2.00
N ALA A 149 25.04 -0.02 -1.40
CA ALA A 149 24.06 -0.50 -0.45
C ALA A 149 23.07 -1.51 -1.10
N LEU A 150 22.57 -1.20 -2.29
CA LEU A 150 21.70 -2.10 -3.07
C LEU A 150 22.39 -3.42 -3.44
N THR A 151 23.70 -3.39 -3.72
CA THR A 151 24.49 -4.61 -3.96
C THR A 151 24.67 -5.40 -2.66
N ALA A 152 25.02 -4.73 -1.57
CA ALA A 152 25.22 -5.38 -0.28
C ALA A 152 23.93 -6.03 0.27
N SER A 153 22.76 -5.45 0.00
CA SER A 153 21.46 -6.01 0.38
C SER A 153 20.98 -7.17 -0.53
N GLY A 154 21.73 -7.51 -1.59
CA GLY A 154 21.34 -8.52 -2.57
C GLY A 154 20.23 -8.07 -3.54
N TRP A 155 19.84 -6.79 -3.51
CA TRP A 155 18.88 -6.26 -4.48
C TRP A 155 19.47 -6.18 -5.90
N LEU A 156 20.71 -5.73 -6.03
CA LEU A 156 21.47 -5.80 -7.27
C LEU A 156 22.31 -7.08 -7.29
N THR A 157 21.93 -8.04 -8.13
CA THR A 157 22.76 -9.22 -8.41
C THR A 157 23.56 -8.99 -9.70
N PRO A 158 24.65 -9.75 -9.97
CA PRO A 158 25.40 -9.62 -11.22
C PRO A 158 24.51 -9.66 -12.47
N GLU A 159 23.48 -10.53 -12.46
CA GLU A 159 22.59 -10.78 -13.60
C GLU A 159 21.57 -9.66 -13.80
N THR A 160 21.11 -9.00 -12.72
CA THR A 160 20.00 -8.04 -12.77
C THR A 160 20.43 -6.59 -12.64
N ARG A 161 21.70 -6.36 -12.28
CA ARG A 161 22.25 -5.03 -11.94
C ARG A 161 21.96 -3.98 -13.00
N GLU A 162 22.34 -4.23 -14.24
CA GLU A 162 22.22 -3.23 -15.31
C GLU A 162 20.76 -2.92 -15.65
N ALA A 163 19.91 -3.93 -15.63
CA ALA A 163 18.47 -3.74 -15.86
C ALA A 163 17.83 -2.89 -14.76
N ILE A 164 18.12 -3.18 -13.49
CA ILE A 164 17.58 -2.41 -12.35
C ILE A 164 18.10 -0.98 -12.36
N LEU A 165 19.41 -0.77 -12.60
CA LEU A 165 19.97 0.57 -12.65
C LEU A 165 19.40 1.39 -13.81
N ARG A 166 19.06 0.75 -14.95
CA ARG A 166 18.35 1.41 -16.06
C ARG A 166 16.95 1.85 -15.65
N ILE A 167 16.20 0.99 -14.96
CA ILE A 167 14.87 1.30 -14.41
C ILE A 167 14.99 2.48 -13.43
N TYR A 168 15.92 2.42 -12.50
CA TYR A 168 16.10 3.46 -11.47
C TYR A 168 16.52 4.83 -12.05
N ARG A 169 17.24 4.86 -13.14
CA ARG A 169 17.60 6.12 -13.81
C ARG A 169 16.48 6.75 -14.63
N ASN A 170 15.49 5.95 -15.07
CA ASN A 170 14.55 6.40 -16.10
C ASN A 170 13.07 6.25 -15.74
N GLN A 171 12.72 5.37 -14.78
CA GLN A 171 11.33 4.94 -14.55
C GLN A 171 10.87 5.11 -13.09
N LEU A 172 11.60 5.89 -12.28
CA LEU A 172 11.17 6.19 -10.91
C LEU A 172 10.21 7.39 -10.88
N TYR A 173 9.23 7.30 -10.02
CA TYR A 173 8.36 8.41 -9.66
C TYR A 173 8.26 8.53 -8.13
N MET A 174 8.43 9.74 -7.63
CA MET A 174 8.24 10.10 -6.22
C MET A 174 7.42 11.37 -6.15
N TYR A 175 6.63 11.49 -5.10
CA TYR A 175 5.84 12.68 -4.83
C TYR A 175 6.09 13.19 -3.41
N THR A 176 5.90 14.48 -3.22
CA THR A 176 5.95 15.14 -1.91
C THR A 176 4.57 15.59 -1.46
N ARG A 177 3.66 15.81 -2.40
CA ARG A 177 2.27 16.18 -2.16
C ARG A 177 1.34 15.08 -2.67
N ALA A 178 0.31 14.83 -1.91
CA ALA A 178 -0.67 13.83 -2.26
C ALA A 178 -1.40 14.12 -3.60
N ASP A 179 -1.65 15.41 -3.88
CA ASP A 179 -2.31 15.84 -5.12
C ASP A 179 -1.44 15.55 -6.36
N ASP A 180 -0.10 15.64 -6.24
CA ASP A 180 0.81 15.29 -7.32
C ASP A 180 0.70 13.81 -7.66
N TYR A 181 0.53 12.96 -6.63
CA TYR A 181 0.32 11.54 -6.84
C TYR A 181 -1.03 11.24 -7.48
N ASP A 182 -2.10 11.96 -7.10
CA ASP A 182 -3.40 11.80 -7.74
C ASP A 182 -3.35 12.17 -9.23
N ALA A 183 -2.70 13.27 -9.57
CA ALA A 183 -2.51 13.67 -10.97
C ALA A 183 -1.72 12.62 -11.77
N PHE A 184 -0.64 12.10 -11.18
CA PHE A 184 0.17 11.05 -11.78
C PHE A 184 -0.63 9.76 -12.00
N ILE A 185 -1.31 9.27 -10.96
CA ILE A 185 -1.97 7.97 -11.00
C ILE A 185 -3.18 7.94 -11.94
N GLN A 186 -3.87 9.07 -12.15
CA GLN A 186 -4.94 9.20 -13.14
C GLN A 186 -4.46 8.98 -14.58
N GLY A 187 -3.17 9.16 -14.84
CA GLY A 187 -2.54 8.87 -16.13
C GLY A 187 -2.15 7.40 -16.33
N MET A 188 -2.36 6.53 -15.32
CA MET A 188 -2.03 5.11 -15.37
C MET A 188 -3.24 4.26 -15.75
N ASP A 189 -2.99 3.08 -16.31
CA ASP A 189 -4.03 2.11 -16.65
C ASP A 189 -4.24 1.08 -15.55
N PHE A 190 -3.18 0.81 -14.78
CA PHE A 190 -3.19 -0.16 -13.69
C PHE A 190 -2.16 0.21 -12.63
N ALA A 191 -2.50 0.04 -11.36
CA ALA A 191 -1.59 0.18 -10.23
C ALA A 191 -1.42 -1.16 -9.52
N PHE A 192 -0.19 -1.58 -9.33
CA PHE A 192 0.10 -2.90 -8.76
C PHE A 192 1.33 -2.84 -7.84
N GLY A 193 1.35 -3.61 -6.77
CA GLY A 193 2.55 -3.75 -5.96
C GLY A 193 2.33 -3.85 -4.45
N TYR A 194 3.40 -3.60 -3.71
CA TYR A 194 3.56 -3.96 -2.32
C TYR A 194 3.20 -2.83 -1.33
N ARG A 195 3.28 -1.57 -1.73
CA ARG A 195 2.87 -0.47 -0.85
C ARG A 195 1.40 -0.14 -1.02
N VAL A 196 0.61 -0.41 0.02
CA VAL A 196 -0.84 -0.15 0.02
C VAL A 196 -1.17 1.31 -0.34
N HIS A 197 -0.37 2.29 0.14
CA HIS A 197 -0.55 3.70 -0.19
C HIS A 197 -0.11 4.08 -1.61
N GLY A 198 0.49 3.18 -2.36
CA GLY A 198 0.67 3.31 -3.81
C GLY A 198 -0.58 2.87 -4.59
N ILE A 199 -1.40 2.01 -4.01
CA ILE A 199 -2.58 1.42 -4.67
C ILE A 199 -3.88 2.12 -4.26
N LEU A 200 -4.04 2.50 -2.98
CA LEU A 200 -5.27 3.15 -2.52
C LEU A 200 -5.62 4.44 -3.28
N PRO A 201 -4.65 5.34 -3.58
CA PRO A 201 -4.95 6.51 -4.40
C PRO A 201 -5.39 6.16 -5.82
N ALA A 202 -4.88 5.08 -6.42
CA ALA A 202 -5.35 4.60 -7.72
C ALA A 202 -6.84 4.27 -7.67
N LEU A 203 -7.23 3.43 -6.73
CA LEU A 203 -8.62 3.04 -6.51
C LEU A 203 -9.51 4.25 -6.17
N ALA A 204 -9.02 5.18 -5.34
CA ALA A 204 -9.71 6.43 -5.00
C ALA A 204 -9.96 7.31 -6.22
N ASN A 205 -9.10 7.24 -7.23
CA ASN A 205 -9.22 7.97 -8.50
C ASN A 205 -9.88 7.16 -9.62
N GLY A 206 -10.43 5.97 -9.33
CA GLY A 206 -11.12 5.11 -10.31
C GLY A 206 -10.15 4.32 -11.22
N VAL A 207 -8.86 4.34 -10.94
CA VAL A 207 -7.85 3.56 -11.65
C VAL A 207 -7.80 2.14 -11.10
N PRO A 208 -7.86 1.11 -11.95
CA PRO A 208 -7.69 -0.28 -11.53
C PRO A 208 -6.44 -0.49 -10.68
N GLY A 209 -6.58 -1.18 -9.55
CA GLY A 209 -5.46 -1.42 -8.66
C GLY A 209 -5.56 -2.73 -7.88
N ALA A 210 -4.41 -3.39 -7.63
CA ALA A 210 -4.33 -4.59 -6.82
C ALA A 210 -3.13 -4.54 -5.87
N ILE A 211 -3.33 -5.05 -4.66
CA ILE A 211 -2.31 -5.10 -3.60
C ILE A 211 -1.66 -6.48 -3.63
N VAL A 212 -0.34 -6.53 -3.51
CA VAL A 212 0.37 -7.77 -3.21
C VAL A 212 0.30 -8.06 -1.71
N ASN A 213 -0.19 -9.26 -1.39
CA ASN A 213 -0.32 -9.72 -0.01
C ASN A 213 1.00 -10.28 0.50
N TYR A 214 1.58 -9.66 1.52
CA TYR A 214 2.81 -10.11 2.16
C TYR A 214 2.79 -9.91 3.69
N ASP A 215 1.82 -9.17 4.24
CA ASP A 215 1.68 -8.90 5.66
C ASP A 215 0.21 -8.75 6.09
N THR A 216 -0.03 -8.75 7.40
CA THR A 216 -1.39 -8.61 7.96
C THR A 216 -2.06 -7.28 7.57
N ARG A 217 -1.29 -6.21 7.38
CA ARG A 217 -1.80 -4.89 7.04
C ARG A 217 -2.39 -4.86 5.63
N SER A 218 -1.71 -5.47 4.65
CA SER A 218 -2.22 -5.59 3.28
C SER A 218 -3.48 -6.47 3.25
N ALA A 219 -3.45 -7.61 3.96
CA ALA A 219 -4.58 -8.54 4.04
C ALA A 219 -5.83 -7.93 4.71
N GLU A 220 -5.69 -7.30 5.89
CA GLU A 220 -6.84 -6.74 6.61
C GLU A 220 -7.49 -5.57 5.85
N LEU A 221 -6.67 -4.72 5.20
CA LEU A 221 -7.18 -3.58 4.45
C LEU A 221 -7.91 -4.03 3.18
N ALA A 222 -7.34 -5.01 2.47
CA ALA A 222 -7.98 -5.62 1.32
C ALA A 222 -9.32 -6.26 1.71
N LYS A 223 -9.36 -7.01 2.80
CA LYS A 223 -10.60 -7.62 3.33
C LYS A 223 -11.64 -6.57 3.73
N THR A 224 -11.22 -5.47 4.39
CA THR A 224 -12.15 -4.42 4.88
C THR A 224 -12.89 -3.71 3.74
N HIS A 225 -12.26 -3.57 2.58
CA HIS A 225 -12.78 -2.83 1.43
C HIS A 225 -13.00 -3.69 0.18
N ALA A 226 -12.85 -5.01 0.28
CA ALA A 226 -12.88 -5.95 -0.85
C ALA A 226 -11.92 -5.54 -1.98
N ILE A 227 -10.74 -4.99 -1.64
CA ILE A 227 -9.71 -4.59 -2.61
C ILE A 227 -9.11 -5.87 -3.21
N PRO A 228 -8.88 -5.91 -4.54
CA PRO A 228 -8.18 -7.02 -5.16
C PRO A 228 -6.82 -7.28 -4.52
N LEU A 229 -6.61 -8.52 -4.12
CA LEU A 229 -5.40 -8.99 -3.44
C LEU A 229 -4.78 -10.11 -4.25
N VAL A 230 -3.46 -10.04 -4.45
CA VAL A 230 -2.67 -11.06 -5.13
C VAL A 230 -1.66 -11.63 -4.14
N GLU A 231 -1.69 -12.93 -3.94
CA GLU A 231 -0.72 -13.58 -3.07
C GLU A 231 0.69 -13.49 -3.66
N GLU A 232 1.67 -13.11 -2.86
CA GLU A 232 3.05 -12.93 -3.32
C GLU A 232 3.61 -14.18 -4.01
N LYS A 233 3.35 -15.36 -3.42
CA LYS A 233 3.77 -16.66 -3.98
C LYS A 233 3.25 -16.91 -5.39
N ASP A 234 2.08 -16.34 -5.73
CA ASP A 234 1.43 -16.51 -7.03
C ASP A 234 2.00 -15.59 -8.11
N LEU A 235 2.96 -14.74 -7.77
CA LEU A 235 3.65 -13.86 -8.73
C LEU A 235 4.77 -14.58 -9.48
N LYS A 236 5.30 -15.67 -8.93
CA LYS A 236 6.38 -16.44 -9.57
C LYS A 236 5.96 -16.92 -10.95
N GLY A 237 6.69 -16.51 -11.97
CA GLY A 237 6.45 -16.93 -13.36
C GLY A 237 5.18 -16.38 -14.02
N ARG A 238 4.33 -15.62 -13.32
CA ARG A 238 3.10 -15.06 -13.91
C ARG A 238 3.37 -13.73 -14.61
N SER A 239 2.79 -13.57 -15.78
CA SER A 239 2.75 -12.29 -16.49
C SER A 239 1.81 -11.32 -15.77
N TRP A 240 2.06 -10.01 -15.89
CA TRP A 240 1.14 -9.00 -15.36
C TRP A 240 -0.24 -9.05 -16.06
N ARG A 241 -0.27 -9.55 -17.31
CA ARG A 241 -1.52 -9.74 -18.05
C ARG A 241 -2.40 -10.81 -17.43
N ASP A 242 -1.79 -11.91 -16.96
CA ASP A 242 -2.51 -12.97 -16.26
C ASP A 242 -3.03 -12.48 -14.91
N ILE A 243 -2.22 -11.67 -14.21
CA ILE A 243 -2.61 -11.04 -12.95
C ILE A 243 -3.79 -10.10 -13.19
N TYR A 244 -3.68 -9.15 -14.12
CA TYR A 244 -4.73 -8.20 -14.43
C TYR A 244 -6.04 -8.90 -14.84
N SER A 245 -5.96 -9.91 -15.72
CA SER A 245 -7.11 -10.67 -16.21
C SER A 245 -7.83 -11.46 -15.11
N SER A 246 -7.12 -11.83 -14.04
CA SER A 246 -7.70 -12.55 -12.90
C SER A 246 -8.41 -11.65 -11.90
N ILE A 247 -8.29 -10.32 -12.02
CA ILE A 247 -8.85 -9.37 -11.07
C ILE A 247 -10.32 -9.08 -11.38
N ASN A 248 -11.16 -9.19 -10.35
CA ASN A 248 -12.56 -8.77 -10.39
C ASN A 248 -12.77 -7.56 -9.48
N PHE A 249 -13.18 -6.42 -10.03
CA PHE A 249 -13.46 -5.20 -9.28
C PHE A 249 -14.91 -5.09 -8.78
N ALA A 250 -15.80 -6.00 -9.15
CA ALA A 250 -17.20 -5.94 -8.73
C ALA A 250 -17.39 -5.99 -7.20
N PRO A 251 -16.67 -6.85 -6.44
CA PRO A 251 -16.76 -6.85 -4.97
C PRO A 251 -16.29 -5.52 -4.35
N TYR A 252 -15.19 -4.93 -4.87
CA TYR A 252 -14.70 -3.63 -4.43
C TYR A 252 -15.76 -2.54 -4.67
N ASN A 253 -16.30 -2.45 -5.88
CA ASN A 253 -17.30 -1.46 -6.25
C ASN A 253 -18.57 -1.58 -5.40
N ALA A 254 -19.02 -2.81 -5.12
CA ALA A 254 -20.17 -3.06 -4.25
C ALA A 254 -19.92 -2.63 -2.79
N ALA A 255 -18.69 -2.81 -2.28
CA ALA A 255 -18.32 -2.47 -0.91
C ALA A 255 -17.96 -0.99 -0.70
N PHE A 256 -17.59 -0.26 -1.77
CA PHE A 256 -17.03 1.08 -1.67
C PHE A 256 -17.97 2.08 -0.99
N ARG A 257 -19.25 2.12 -1.39
CA ARG A 257 -20.23 3.04 -0.83
C ARG A 257 -20.43 2.84 0.68
N ALA A 258 -20.58 1.60 1.13
CA ALA A 258 -20.72 1.30 2.55
C ALA A 258 -19.44 1.66 3.35
N GLY A 259 -18.27 1.51 2.73
CA GLY A 259 -16.99 1.98 3.29
C GLY A 259 -16.93 3.48 3.44
N TYR A 260 -17.38 4.22 2.43
CA TYR A 260 -17.45 5.67 2.44
C TYR A 260 -18.39 6.17 3.55
N ASP A 261 -19.59 5.60 3.64
CA ASP A 261 -20.58 5.98 4.66
C ASP A 261 -20.08 5.66 6.09
N ARG A 262 -19.37 4.54 6.30
CA ARG A 262 -18.71 4.23 7.58
C ARG A 262 -17.65 5.27 7.95
N MET A 263 -16.80 5.67 7.02
CA MET A 263 -15.78 6.71 7.25
C MET A 263 -16.44 8.04 7.61
N LYS A 264 -17.42 8.47 6.84
CA LYS A 264 -18.19 9.70 7.10
C LYS A 264 -18.86 9.68 8.48
N GLY A 265 -19.55 8.59 8.80
CA GLY A 265 -20.20 8.40 10.11
C GLY A 265 -19.21 8.45 11.27
N PHE A 266 -18.03 7.83 11.11
CA PHE A 266 -16.95 7.88 12.09
C PHE A 266 -16.44 9.33 12.31
N LEU A 267 -16.20 10.09 11.25
CA LEU A 267 -15.76 11.47 11.35
C LEU A 267 -16.81 12.33 12.08
N THR A 268 -18.08 12.18 11.70
CA THR A 268 -19.20 12.90 12.33
C THR A 268 -19.33 12.54 13.82
N MET A 269 -19.27 11.26 14.17
CA MET A 269 -19.37 10.79 15.56
C MET A 269 -18.25 11.34 16.44
N ASN A 270 -17.06 11.54 15.90
CA ASN A 270 -15.92 12.14 16.60
C ASN A 270 -15.89 13.67 16.54
N GLY A 271 -16.91 14.33 15.99
CA GLY A 271 -16.96 15.79 15.86
C GLY A 271 -15.89 16.36 14.91
N ILE A 272 -15.41 15.55 13.97
CA ILE A 272 -14.39 15.98 13.00
C ILE A 272 -15.10 16.60 11.80
N PRO A 273 -14.84 17.88 11.48
CA PRO A 273 -15.39 18.51 10.29
C PRO A 273 -14.99 17.74 9.02
N THR A 274 -15.97 17.46 8.18
CA THR A 274 -15.72 16.72 6.93
C THR A 274 -16.57 17.28 5.80
N THR A 275 -16.01 17.22 4.60
CA THR A 275 -16.70 17.52 3.33
C THR A 275 -17.06 16.26 2.54
N MET A 276 -16.97 15.08 3.19
CA MET A 276 -17.40 13.81 2.63
C MET A 276 -18.91 13.73 2.46
#